data_a7694c0fb2efd18f62f0cdeef197c51f
#
_entry.id   a7694c0fb2efd18f62f0cdeef197c51f
#
_cell.length_a   1.000
_cell.length_b   1.000
_cell.length_c   1.000
_cell.angle_alpha   90.00
_cell.angle_beta   90.00
_cell.angle_gamma   90.00
#
_symmetry.space_group_name_H-M   'P 1'
#
loop_
_entity.id
_entity.type
_entity.pdbx_description
1 polymer ?
#
loop_
_entity_poly.entity_id
_entity_poly.type
_entity_poly.pdbx_seq_one_letter_code
_entity_poly.pdbx_strand_id
1 'polypeptide(L)'
;MKKKFICAVCGYIYEGDAAPEKCPICKAPASKFSELKDDGETTCATVHRIGDGKPEGVSQEMIDDLRAHFNGECGEVGMYLAMARQADREGYPEIAEAFKRYAFEEADHASRFAELLGECVWDT
;
A
#
# COMPACT_ATOMS: atom_id res chain seq x y z
N MET A 1 15.36 17.26 -13.96
CA MET A 1 14.73 15.94 -13.97
C MET A 1 13.40 15.99 -13.22
N LYS A 2 12.33 15.62 -13.89
CA LYS A 2 11.01 15.68 -13.26
C LYS A 2 10.87 14.58 -12.22
N LYS A 3 10.39 14.96 -11.06
CA LYS A 3 10.12 14.06 -9.95
C LYS A 3 8.62 13.88 -9.82
N LYS A 4 8.21 12.80 -9.18
CA LYS A 4 6.81 12.57 -8.86
C LYS A 4 6.58 12.82 -7.37
N PHE A 5 5.48 13.49 -7.06
CA PHE A 5 5.07 13.80 -5.69
C PHE A 5 3.65 13.31 -5.47
N ILE A 6 3.39 12.69 -4.34
CA ILE A 6 2.04 12.21 -4.00
C ILE A 6 1.44 13.04 -2.87
N CYS A 7 0.18 13.42 -3.04
CA CYS A 7 -0.59 14.10 -2.01
C CYS A 7 -1.05 13.06 -0.97
N ALA A 8 -0.67 13.27 0.30
CA ALA A 8 -1.05 12.36 1.37
C ALA A 8 -2.56 12.40 1.70
N VAL A 9 -3.26 13.44 1.24
CA VAL A 9 -4.69 13.61 1.53
C VAL A 9 -5.57 12.90 0.50
N CYS A 10 -5.32 13.12 -0.81
CA CYS A 10 -6.19 12.58 -1.86
C CYS A 10 -5.50 11.57 -2.80
N GLY A 11 -4.19 11.38 -2.67
CA GLY A 11 -3.44 10.45 -3.51
C GLY A 11 -3.07 10.99 -4.88
N TYR A 12 -3.36 12.26 -5.19
CA TYR A 12 -2.98 12.86 -6.47
C TYR A 12 -1.46 12.81 -6.65
N ILE A 13 -1.03 12.46 -7.85
CA ILE A 13 0.39 12.41 -8.20
C ILE A 13 0.70 13.59 -9.12
N TYR A 14 1.63 14.43 -8.68
CA TYR A 14 2.12 15.58 -9.40
C TYR A 14 3.52 15.33 -9.94
N GLU A 15 3.76 15.68 -11.19
CA GLU A 15 5.06 15.54 -11.84
C GLU A 15 5.68 16.92 -12.04
N GLY A 16 6.87 17.14 -11.48
CA GLY A 16 7.57 18.42 -11.59
C GLY A 16 8.86 18.41 -10.80
N ASP A 17 9.54 19.56 -10.77
CA ASP A 17 10.82 19.69 -10.07
C ASP A 17 10.65 19.78 -8.54
N ALA A 18 9.51 20.26 -8.11
CA ALA A 18 9.16 20.38 -6.69
C ALA A 18 7.66 20.16 -6.51
N ALA A 19 7.24 19.90 -5.26
CA ALA A 19 5.82 19.77 -4.95
C ALA A 19 5.07 21.06 -5.30
N PRO A 20 3.81 20.97 -5.77
CA PRO A 20 3.00 22.16 -6.04
C PRO A 20 2.66 22.87 -4.73
N GLU A 21 2.41 24.17 -4.80
CA GLU A 21 2.01 24.96 -3.62
C GLU A 21 0.73 24.41 -2.97
N LYS A 22 -0.21 23.97 -3.81
CA LYS A 22 -1.47 23.38 -3.40
C LYS A 22 -1.80 22.22 -4.31
N CYS A 23 -2.41 21.19 -3.75
CA CYS A 23 -2.96 20.10 -4.55
C CYS A 23 -4.07 20.65 -5.47
N PRO A 24 -3.99 20.41 -6.79
CA PRO A 24 -5.03 20.88 -7.71
C PRO A 24 -6.38 20.18 -7.49
N ILE A 25 -6.38 19.05 -6.79
CA ILE A 25 -7.60 18.27 -6.56
C ILE A 25 -8.23 18.62 -5.21
N CYS A 26 -7.51 18.48 -4.11
CA CYS A 26 -8.05 18.62 -2.76
C CYS A 26 -7.64 19.92 -2.04
N LYS A 27 -6.80 20.75 -2.68
CA LYS A 27 -6.30 22.01 -2.13
C LYS A 27 -5.40 21.87 -0.91
N ALA A 28 -4.91 20.67 -0.62
CA ALA A 28 -3.96 20.44 0.47
C ALA A 28 -2.66 21.21 0.21
N PRO A 29 -2.00 21.73 1.27
CA PRO A 29 -0.75 22.49 1.09
C PRO A 29 0.40 21.60 0.65
N ALA A 30 1.46 22.22 0.15
CA ALA A 30 2.67 21.54 -0.32
C ALA A 30 3.27 20.60 0.72
N SER A 31 3.12 20.92 2.02
CA SER A 31 3.61 20.09 3.12
C SER A 31 2.99 18.69 3.18
N LYS A 32 1.87 18.49 2.50
CA LYS A 32 1.20 17.18 2.41
C LYS A 32 1.68 16.32 1.26
N PHE A 33 2.59 16.84 0.44
CA PHE A 33 3.20 16.08 -0.64
C PHE A 33 4.49 15.43 -0.18
N SER A 34 4.71 14.20 -0.61
CA SER A 34 5.97 13.50 -0.44
C SER A 34 6.48 13.03 -1.80
N GLU A 35 7.80 13.01 -1.94
CA GLU A 35 8.41 12.55 -3.18
C GLU A 35 8.23 11.06 -3.34
N LEU A 36 7.77 10.66 -4.53
CA LEU A 36 7.72 9.27 -4.94
C LEU A 36 9.07 8.88 -5.51
N LYS A 37 9.79 8.05 -4.81
CA LYS A 37 11.00 7.44 -5.35
C LYS A 37 10.60 6.24 -6.18
N ASP A 38 10.37 6.48 -7.46
CA ASP A 38 10.16 5.40 -8.41
C ASP A 38 11.51 5.03 -9.01
N ASP A 39 12.17 4.08 -8.38
CA ASP A 39 13.40 3.48 -8.89
C ASP A 39 13.12 2.26 -9.76
N GLY A 40 11.83 1.98 -10.02
CA GLY A 40 11.41 0.82 -10.78
C GLY A 40 11.57 -0.51 -10.05
N GLU A 41 12.03 -0.46 -8.80
CA GLU A 41 12.18 -1.65 -7.98
C GLU A 41 11.05 -1.77 -6.97
N THR A 42 10.49 -2.96 -6.87
CA THR A 42 9.54 -3.30 -5.83
C THR A 42 10.34 -3.54 -4.54
N THR A 43 10.11 -2.70 -3.53
CA THR A 43 10.78 -2.88 -2.25
C THR A 43 9.97 -3.85 -1.39
N CYS A 44 10.65 -4.85 -0.87
CA CYS A 44 10.08 -5.78 0.09
C CYS A 44 10.45 -5.36 1.52
N ALA A 45 9.72 -5.86 2.50
CA ALA A 45 10.05 -5.65 3.89
C ALA A 45 11.47 -6.17 4.17
N THR A 46 12.27 -5.38 4.90
CA THR A 46 13.65 -5.74 5.23
C THR A 46 13.78 -6.37 6.61
N VAL A 47 12.75 -6.24 7.43
CA VAL A 47 12.71 -6.81 8.78
C VAL A 47 11.72 -7.96 8.77
N HIS A 48 12.20 -9.15 9.08
CA HIS A 48 11.39 -10.37 9.08
C HIS A 48 11.20 -10.86 10.51
N ARG A 49 9.94 -10.99 10.91
CA ARG A 49 9.54 -11.40 12.27
C ARG A 49 8.67 -12.64 12.19
N ILE A 50 9.31 -13.76 11.89
CA ILE A 50 8.62 -15.03 11.65
C ILE A 50 8.05 -15.58 12.96
N GLY A 51 6.73 -15.73 13.02
CA GLY A 51 6.04 -16.34 14.14
C GLY A 51 5.88 -15.46 15.37
N ASP A 52 6.30 -14.20 15.34
CA ASP A 52 6.21 -13.28 16.49
C ASP A 52 4.77 -13.03 16.94
N GLY A 53 3.79 -13.24 16.06
CA GLY A 53 2.37 -13.12 16.40
C GLY A 53 1.80 -14.32 17.13
N LYS A 54 2.60 -15.38 17.30
CA LYS A 54 2.19 -16.62 17.98
C LYS A 54 3.15 -17.00 19.09
N PRO A 55 3.43 -16.08 20.04
CA PRO A 55 4.26 -16.45 21.17
C PRO A 55 3.55 -17.49 22.03
N GLU A 56 4.32 -18.19 22.86
CA GLU A 56 3.75 -19.13 23.80
C GLU A 56 2.68 -18.44 24.67
N GLY A 57 1.50 -19.04 24.78
CA GLY A 57 0.41 -18.50 25.57
C GLY A 57 -0.48 -17.47 24.88
N VAL A 58 -0.22 -17.18 23.60
CA VAL A 58 -1.11 -16.28 22.84
C VAL A 58 -2.49 -16.95 22.67
N SER A 59 -3.56 -16.15 22.74
CA SER A 59 -4.92 -16.65 22.60
C SER A 59 -5.24 -17.03 21.14
N GLN A 60 -6.16 -17.99 20.98
CA GLN A 60 -6.65 -18.35 19.65
C GLN A 60 -7.36 -17.16 18.98
N GLU A 61 -8.03 -16.33 19.78
CA GLU A 61 -8.68 -15.11 19.28
C GLU A 61 -7.67 -14.18 18.60
N MET A 62 -6.49 -13.98 19.17
CA MET A 62 -5.45 -13.17 18.58
C MET A 62 -4.96 -13.76 17.25
N ILE A 63 -4.78 -15.08 17.20
CA ILE A 63 -4.37 -15.77 15.96
C ILE A 63 -5.45 -15.60 14.89
N ASP A 64 -6.71 -15.76 15.26
CA ASP A 64 -7.83 -15.60 14.33
C ASP A 64 -7.92 -14.17 13.80
N ASP A 65 -7.66 -13.17 14.65
CA ASP A 65 -7.62 -11.77 14.25
C ASP A 65 -6.49 -11.48 13.25
N LEU A 66 -5.29 -12.00 13.52
CA LEU A 66 -4.16 -11.86 12.59
C LEU A 66 -4.50 -12.49 11.23
N ARG A 67 -5.14 -13.66 11.23
CA ARG A 67 -5.56 -14.33 10.00
C ARG A 67 -6.64 -13.54 9.26
N ALA A 68 -7.58 -12.96 9.98
CA ALA A 68 -8.61 -12.12 9.39
C ALA A 68 -7.99 -10.87 8.74
N HIS A 69 -7.00 -10.26 9.38
CA HIS A 69 -6.27 -9.13 8.80
C HIS A 69 -5.52 -9.54 7.53
N PHE A 70 -4.82 -10.68 7.55
CA PHE A 70 -4.17 -11.19 6.35
C PHE A 70 -5.16 -11.34 5.20
N ASN A 71 -6.30 -11.99 5.45
CA ASN A 71 -7.31 -12.21 4.42
C ASN A 71 -7.91 -10.89 3.91
N GLY A 72 -8.16 -9.94 4.81
CA GLY A 72 -8.69 -8.63 4.45
C GLY A 72 -7.73 -7.86 3.56
N GLU A 73 -6.47 -7.81 3.94
CA GLU A 73 -5.43 -7.10 3.16
C GLU A 73 -5.26 -7.72 1.77
N CYS A 74 -5.30 -9.05 1.67
CA CYS A 74 -5.24 -9.73 0.36
C CYS A 74 -6.44 -9.35 -0.52
N GLY A 75 -7.64 -9.26 0.04
CA GLY A 75 -8.83 -8.83 -0.67
C GLY A 75 -8.73 -7.40 -1.16
N GLU A 76 -8.16 -6.52 -0.33
CA GLU A 76 -7.97 -5.11 -0.67
C GLU A 76 -7.00 -4.90 -1.81
N VAL A 77 -5.99 -5.75 -1.98
CA VAL A 77 -5.10 -5.71 -3.14
C VAL A 77 -5.90 -5.80 -4.44
N GLY A 78 -6.75 -6.81 -4.54
CA GLY A 78 -7.58 -7.01 -5.73
C GLY A 78 -8.57 -5.85 -5.93
N MET A 79 -9.17 -5.39 -4.85
CA MET A 79 -10.11 -4.26 -4.88
C MET A 79 -9.43 -2.99 -5.43
N TYR A 80 -8.28 -2.61 -4.90
CA TYR A 80 -7.57 -1.41 -5.35
C TYR A 80 -7.10 -1.54 -6.80
N LEU A 81 -6.65 -2.72 -7.23
CA LEU A 81 -6.27 -2.93 -8.63
C LEU A 81 -7.48 -2.82 -9.57
N ALA A 82 -8.63 -3.31 -9.14
CA ALA A 82 -9.87 -3.14 -9.91
C ALA A 82 -10.26 -1.66 -10.02
N MET A 83 -10.13 -0.91 -8.93
CA MET A 83 -10.39 0.52 -8.91
C MET A 83 -9.40 1.27 -9.82
N ALA A 84 -8.13 0.85 -9.83
CA ALA A 84 -7.14 1.42 -10.74
C ALA A 84 -7.52 1.23 -12.21
N ARG A 85 -7.98 0.02 -12.57
CA ARG A 85 -8.44 -0.26 -13.93
C ARG A 85 -9.64 0.61 -14.31
N GLN A 86 -10.56 0.82 -13.37
CA GLN A 86 -11.71 1.69 -13.61
C GLN A 86 -11.27 3.14 -13.81
N ALA A 87 -10.35 3.63 -12.99
CA ALA A 87 -9.81 4.99 -13.14
C ALA A 87 -9.13 5.17 -14.50
N ASP A 88 -8.37 4.18 -14.97
CA ASP A 88 -7.76 4.21 -16.31
C ASP A 88 -8.83 4.30 -17.39
N ARG A 89 -9.88 3.49 -17.32
CA ARG A 89 -10.97 3.51 -18.30
C ARG A 89 -11.69 4.85 -18.38
N GLU A 90 -11.78 5.53 -17.23
CA GLU A 90 -12.45 6.83 -17.13
C GLU A 90 -11.51 8.00 -17.44
N GLY A 91 -10.24 7.73 -17.72
CA GLY A 91 -9.28 8.77 -18.12
C GLY A 91 -8.62 9.51 -16.97
N TYR A 92 -8.45 8.85 -15.82
CA TYR A 92 -7.78 9.41 -14.64
C TYR A 92 -6.50 8.62 -14.31
N PRO A 93 -5.44 8.74 -15.14
CA PRO A 93 -4.23 7.93 -14.93
C PRO A 93 -3.52 8.19 -13.59
N GLU A 94 -3.58 9.42 -13.07
CA GLU A 94 -2.97 9.74 -11.79
C GLU A 94 -3.69 9.05 -10.63
N ILE A 95 -5.01 8.93 -10.71
CA ILE A 95 -5.82 8.22 -9.72
C ILE A 95 -5.56 6.72 -9.81
N ALA A 96 -5.47 6.19 -11.04
CA ALA A 96 -5.13 4.79 -11.26
C ALA A 96 -3.77 4.44 -10.63
N GLU A 97 -2.77 5.31 -10.82
CA GLU A 97 -1.44 5.14 -10.22
C GLU A 97 -1.52 5.10 -8.69
N ALA A 98 -2.32 5.97 -8.08
CA ALA A 98 -2.51 6.00 -6.63
C ALA A 98 -3.10 4.68 -6.12
N PHE A 99 -4.13 4.14 -6.79
CA PHE A 99 -4.73 2.87 -6.40
C PHE A 99 -3.76 1.69 -6.54
N LYS A 100 -2.90 1.69 -7.56
CA LYS A 100 -1.86 0.66 -7.71
C LYS A 100 -0.90 0.70 -6.53
N ARG A 101 -0.53 1.89 -6.05
CA ARG A 101 0.33 2.05 -4.89
C ARG A 101 -0.33 1.53 -3.63
N TYR A 102 -1.60 1.86 -3.41
CA TYR A 102 -2.35 1.34 -2.26
C TYR A 102 -2.44 -0.18 -2.32
N ALA A 103 -2.68 -0.75 -3.50
CA ALA A 103 -2.68 -2.20 -3.66
C ALA A 103 -1.35 -2.82 -3.23
N PHE A 104 -0.22 -2.21 -3.61
CA PHE A 104 1.09 -2.70 -3.21
C PHE A 104 1.30 -2.58 -1.69
N GLU A 105 0.86 -1.48 -1.08
CA GLU A 105 0.93 -1.30 0.37
C GLU A 105 0.13 -2.38 1.11
N GLU A 106 -1.06 -2.69 0.63
CA GLU A 106 -1.89 -3.74 1.22
C GLU A 106 -1.24 -5.12 1.06
N ALA A 107 -0.57 -5.36 -0.08
CA ALA A 107 0.19 -6.59 -0.29
C ALA A 107 1.34 -6.72 0.72
N ASP A 108 2.07 -5.63 0.97
CA ASP A 108 3.14 -5.61 1.97
C ASP A 108 2.57 -5.87 3.38
N HIS A 109 1.45 -5.24 3.74
CA HIS A 109 0.78 -5.47 5.01
C HIS A 109 0.38 -6.94 5.16
N ALA A 110 -0.22 -7.53 4.14
CA ALA A 110 -0.60 -8.95 4.15
C ALA A 110 0.62 -9.83 4.40
N SER A 111 1.73 -9.55 3.72
CA SER A 111 2.96 -10.34 3.88
C SER A 111 3.48 -10.29 5.33
N ARG A 112 3.36 -9.15 5.98
CA ARG A 112 3.78 -8.97 7.38
C ARG A 112 2.90 -9.78 8.34
N PHE A 113 1.58 -9.80 8.11
CA PHE A 113 0.67 -10.63 8.92
C PHE A 113 0.99 -12.12 8.72
N ALA A 114 1.29 -12.56 7.51
CA ALA A 114 1.70 -13.93 7.24
C ALA A 114 2.99 -14.28 7.98
N GLU A 115 3.98 -13.39 7.98
CA GLU A 115 5.21 -13.58 8.72
C GLU A 115 4.97 -13.68 10.23
N LEU A 116 4.12 -12.82 10.78
CA LEU A 116 3.76 -12.86 12.21
C LEU A 116 3.12 -14.19 12.58
N LEU A 117 2.30 -14.75 11.68
CA LEU A 117 1.69 -16.06 11.86
C LEU A 117 2.68 -17.22 11.67
N GLY A 118 3.82 -16.94 11.04
CA GLY A 118 4.83 -17.96 10.75
C GLY A 118 4.40 -18.93 9.65
N GLU A 119 3.56 -18.45 8.73
CA GLU A 119 3.00 -19.29 7.67
C GLU A 119 3.47 -18.85 6.30
N CYS A 120 3.61 -19.84 5.41
CA CYS A 120 3.82 -19.62 3.99
C CYS A 120 2.62 -20.18 3.23
N VAL A 121 2.05 -19.37 2.35
CA VAL A 121 0.83 -19.75 1.63
C VAL A 121 1.02 -20.93 0.67
N TRP A 122 2.27 -21.26 0.37
CA TRP A 122 2.59 -22.40 -0.48
C TRP A 122 2.76 -23.69 0.30
N ASP A 123 2.82 -23.60 1.60
CA ASP A 123 3.12 -24.72 2.49
C ASP A 123 1.83 -25.36 2.99
N THR A 124 1.02 -25.73 2.04
CA THR A 124 -0.28 -26.35 2.34
C THR A 124 -0.36 -27.75 1.78
#